data_b13a9a1dea7cdb718d2d8d933ce07b13
#
_entry.id   b13a9a1dea7cdb718d2d8d933ce07b13
#
_cell.length_a   1.000
_cell.length_b   1.000
_cell.length_c   1.000
_cell.angle_alpha   90.00
_cell.angle_beta   90.00
_cell.angle_gamma   90.00
#
_symmetry.space_group_name_H-M   'P 1'
#
loop_
_entity.id
_entity.type
_entity.pdbx_description
1 polymer ?
#
loop_
_entity_poly.entity_id
_entity_poly.type
_entity_poly.pdbx_seq_one_letter_code
_entity_poly.pdbx_strand_id
1 'polypeptide(L)'
;MAVYYIGTYDIVDPEQFRKYPPLVMALLPKYGGVILASDTEAFVVEGTGRTMNAVIRFPSKEAALGLYNDPDYQEAKRIRQASTNNISMVLAQEI
;
A
#
# COMPACT_ATOMS: atom_id res chain seq x y z
N MET A 1 6.91 3.38 18.18
CA MET A 1 7.70 3.94 17.09
C MET A 1 6.94 3.81 15.77
N ALA A 2 6.78 4.92 15.07
CA ALA A 2 6.08 4.89 13.80
C ALA A 2 6.87 4.14 12.75
N VAL A 3 6.15 3.55 11.80
CA VAL A 3 6.74 2.92 10.62
C VAL A 3 6.09 3.48 9.38
N TYR A 4 6.81 3.43 8.28
CA TYR A 4 6.31 3.79 6.97
C TYR A 4 6.17 2.53 6.13
N TYR A 5 4.95 2.30 5.69
CA TYR A 5 4.69 1.32 4.65
C TYR A 5 5.10 1.95 3.33
N ILE A 6 6.00 1.29 2.62
CA ILE A 6 6.46 1.74 1.32
C ILE A 6 6.12 0.64 0.34
N GLY A 7 5.14 0.92 -0.53
CA GLY A 7 4.66 -0.05 -1.51
C GLY A 7 4.89 0.43 -2.92
N THR A 8 5.51 -0.44 -3.73
CA THR A 8 5.67 -0.18 -5.15
C THR A 8 5.25 -1.40 -5.93
N TYR A 9 4.55 -1.18 -7.05
CA TYR A 9 4.12 -2.27 -7.92
C TYR A 9 3.63 -1.71 -9.25
N ASP A 10 3.49 -2.60 -10.24
CA ASP A 10 2.91 -2.25 -11.52
C ASP A 10 1.45 -2.67 -11.55
N ILE A 11 0.59 -1.75 -11.98
CA ILE A 11 -0.83 -2.03 -12.16
C ILE A 11 -1.00 -2.58 -13.58
N VAL A 12 -1.41 -3.85 -13.68
CA VAL A 12 -1.57 -4.51 -14.99
C VAL A 12 -3.03 -4.68 -15.39
N ASP A 13 -3.95 -4.51 -14.45
CA ASP A 13 -5.39 -4.52 -14.70
C ASP A 13 -6.03 -3.34 -13.97
N PRO A 14 -6.01 -2.13 -14.58
CA PRO A 14 -6.54 -0.93 -13.91
C PRO A 14 -8.02 -1.02 -13.55
N GLU A 15 -8.80 -1.72 -14.35
CA GLU A 15 -10.24 -1.90 -14.13
C GLU A 15 -10.49 -2.62 -12.79
N GLN A 16 -9.80 -3.72 -12.58
CA GLN A 16 -9.92 -4.48 -11.34
C GLN A 16 -9.28 -3.75 -10.17
N PHE A 17 -8.11 -3.16 -10.38
CA PHE A 17 -7.38 -2.46 -9.33
C PHE A 17 -8.21 -1.33 -8.72
N ARG A 18 -9.08 -0.70 -9.51
CA ARG A 18 -9.89 0.42 -9.05
C ARG A 18 -10.74 0.09 -7.82
N LYS A 19 -11.01 -1.19 -7.59
CA LYS A 19 -11.78 -1.66 -6.44
C LYS A 19 -10.96 -1.71 -5.16
N TYR A 20 -9.64 -1.66 -5.26
CA TYR A 20 -8.73 -1.83 -4.11
C TYR A 20 -8.68 -0.62 -3.19
N PRO A 21 -8.43 0.63 -3.67
CA PRO A 21 -8.25 1.77 -2.78
C PRO A 21 -9.41 2.02 -1.79
N PRO A 22 -10.69 1.95 -2.21
CA PRO A 22 -11.77 2.18 -1.26
C PRO A 22 -11.78 1.19 -0.09
N LEU A 23 -11.39 -0.06 -0.33
CA LEU A 23 -11.35 -1.10 0.70
C LEU A 23 -10.24 -0.82 1.71
N VAL A 24 -9.08 -0.39 1.24
CA VAL A 24 -7.95 -0.02 2.12
C VAL A 24 -8.31 1.22 2.94
N MET A 25 -8.84 2.24 2.28
CA MET A 25 -9.16 3.51 2.94
C MET A 25 -10.19 3.33 4.05
N ALA A 26 -11.10 2.36 3.91
CA ALA A 26 -12.09 2.05 4.94
C ALA A 26 -11.44 1.47 6.20
N LEU A 27 -10.28 0.80 6.07
CA LEU A 27 -9.61 0.14 7.19
C LEU A 27 -8.52 1.00 7.84
N LEU A 28 -7.97 1.99 7.13
CA LEU A 28 -6.86 2.78 7.65
C LEU A 28 -7.15 3.42 9.02
N PRO A 29 -8.32 4.04 9.26
CA PRO A 29 -8.58 4.66 10.56
C PRO A 29 -8.51 3.67 11.73
N LYS A 30 -8.90 2.43 11.51
CA LYS A 30 -8.87 1.40 12.56
C LYS A 30 -7.46 1.15 13.07
N TYR A 31 -6.45 1.33 12.21
CA TYR A 31 -5.06 1.05 12.55
C TYR A 31 -4.19 2.31 12.63
N GLY A 32 -4.81 3.47 12.57
CA GLY A 32 -4.08 4.75 12.65
C GLY A 32 -3.22 5.04 11.43
N GLY A 33 -3.54 4.45 10.29
CA GLY A 33 -2.80 4.66 9.05
C GLY A 33 -3.14 5.99 8.40
N VAL A 34 -2.11 6.71 7.95
CA VAL A 34 -2.26 7.98 7.23
C VAL A 34 -1.50 7.88 5.91
N ILE A 35 -2.21 8.06 4.80
CA ILE A 35 -1.58 8.05 3.48
C ILE A 35 -0.79 9.35 3.30
N LEU A 36 0.51 9.22 3.07
CA LEU A 36 1.40 10.35 2.85
C LEU A 36 1.67 10.59 1.37
N ALA A 37 1.66 9.53 0.58
CA ALA A 37 1.83 9.62 -0.87
C ALA A 37 1.13 8.45 -1.53
N SER A 38 0.56 8.70 -2.71
CA SER A 38 -0.02 7.67 -3.57
C SER A 38 0.04 8.25 -4.98
N ASP A 39 0.99 7.79 -5.80
CA ASP A 39 1.29 8.43 -7.07
C ASP A 39 1.54 7.37 -8.15
N THR A 40 0.76 7.44 -9.23
CA THR A 40 0.93 6.55 -10.38
C THR A 40 1.76 7.17 -11.50
N GLU A 41 2.24 8.41 -11.30
CA GLU A 41 3.03 9.15 -12.27
C GLU A 41 4.29 9.72 -11.63
N ALA A 42 4.89 8.99 -10.70
CA ALA A 42 6.06 9.45 -9.96
C ALA A 42 7.24 9.69 -10.90
N PHE A 43 7.99 10.75 -10.63
CA PHE A 43 9.18 11.08 -11.39
C PHE A 43 10.32 10.14 -10.98
N VAL A 44 10.85 9.40 -11.93
CA VAL A 44 11.97 8.47 -11.68
C VAL A 44 13.28 9.25 -11.72
N VAL A 45 13.96 9.30 -10.59
CA VAL A 45 15.26 9.96 -10.49
C VAL A 45 16.38 9.02 -10.95
N GLU A 46 16.27 7.74 -10.58
CA GLU A 46 17.28 6.75 -10.89
C GLU A 46 16.63 5.36 -10.90
N GLY A 47 17.06 4.52 -11.80
CA GLY A 47 16.58 3.14 -11.90
C GLY A 47 15.29 2.99 -12.68
N THR A 48 14.63 1.86 -12.49
CA THR A 48 13.35 1.55 -13.13
C THR A 48 12.24 1.75 -12.10
N GLY A 49 11.38 2.73 -12.31
CA GLY A 49 10.23 2.95 -11.43
C GLY A 49 9.13 1.92 -11.64
N ARG A 50 8.13 1.97 -10.76
CA ARG A 50 6.89 1.19 -10.88
C ARG A 50 5.72 2.14 -11.06
N THR A 51 4.59 1.60 -11.52
CA THR A 51 3.39 2.42 -11.74
C THR A 51 2.91 3.04 -10.43
N MET A 52 2.71 2.22 -9.39
CA MET A 52 2.22 2.73 -8.10
C MET A 52 3.38 2.93 -7.13
N ASN A 53 3.36 4.07 -6.46
CA ASN A 53 4.29 4.42 -5.40
C ASN A 53 3.46 4.96 -4.25
N ALA A 54 3.39 4.22 -3.15
CA ALA A 54 2.56 4.58 -2.02
C ALA A 54 3.36 4.60 -0.72
N VAL A 55 3.11 5.59 0.11
CA VAL A 55 3.70 5.68 1.44
C VAL A 55 2.58 5.92 2.44
N ILE A 56 2.49 5.05 3.46
CA ILE A 56 1.50 5.15 4.52
C ILE A 56 2.23 5.09 5.86
N ARG A 57 1.97 6.07 6.72
CA ARG A 57 2.52 6.08 8.08
C ARG A 57 1.59 5.35 9.02
N PHE A 58 2.13 4.42 9.80
CA PHE A 58 1.40 3.74 10.87
C PHE A 58 2.07 4.05 12.20
N PRO A 59 1.30 4.07 13.32
CA PRO A 59 1.88 4.36 14.63
C PRO A 59 2.88 3.30 15.10
N SER A 60 2.79 2.07 14.57
CA SER A 60 3.68 0.98 14.94
C SER A 60 3.70 -0.09 13.86
N LYS A 61 4.68 -0.96 13.92
CA LYS A 61 4.75 -2.14 13.06
C LYS A 61 3.56 -3.05 13.30
N GLU A 62 3.15 -3.20 14.55
CA GLU A 62 2.01 -4.04 14.93
C GLU A 62 0.71 -3.52 14.31
N ALA A 63 0.54 -2.21 14.26
CA ALA A 63 -0.64 -1.61 13.62
C ALA A 63 -0.65 -1.89 12.11
N ALA A 64 0.49 -1.73 11.45
CA ALA A 64 0.60 -2.00 10.01
C ALA A 64 0.32 -3.47 9.70
N LEU A 65 0.91 -4.38 10.47
CA LEU A 65 0.67 -5.81 10.28
C LEU A 65 -0.77 -6.20 10.66
N GLY A 66 -1.35 -5.48 11.62
CA GLY A 66 -2.76 -5.67 11.99
C GLY A 66 -3.68 -5.41 10.81
N LEU A 67 -3.43 -4.35 10.06
CA LEU A 67 -4.20 -4.06 8.86
C LEU A 67 -3.97 -5.15 7.80
N TYR A 68 -2.72 -5.49 7.54
CA TYR A 68 -2.37 -6.47 6.51
C TYR A 68 -3.03 -7.82 6.77
N ASN A 69 -3.17 -8.21 8.03
CA ASN A 69 -3.73 -9.49 8.45
C ASN A 69 -5.21 -9.39 8.85
N ASP A 70 -5.82 -8.22 8.78
CA ASP A 70 -7.24 -8.05 9.12
C ASP A 70 -8.10 -8.89 8.17
N PRO A 71 -9.08 -9.65 8.70
CA PRO A 71 -9.99 -10.43 7.86
C PRO A 71 -10.66 -9.60 6.76
N ASP A 72 -10.98 -8.35 7.04
CA ASP A 72 -11.62 -7.46 6.07
C ASP A 72 -10.65 -6.95 4.99
N TYR A 73 -9.34 -7.09 5.20
CA TYR A 73 -8.35 -6.72 4.20
C TYR A 73 -8.11 -7.84 3.18
N GLN A 74 -8.47 -9.08 3.48
CA GLN A 74 -8.10 -10.22 2.62
C GLN A 74 -8.71 -10.11 1.22
N GLU A 75 -9.92 -9.61 1.10
CA GLU A 75 -10.55 -9.36 -0.20
C GLU A 75 -9.77 -8.30 -0.98
N ALA A 76 -9.41 -7.20 -0.33
CA ALA A 76 -8.62 -6.13 -0.94
C ALA A 76 -7.27 -6.67 -1.41
N LYS A 77 -6.61 -7.46 -0.56
CA LYS A 77 -5.31 -8.06 -0.89
C LYS A 77 -5.41 -8.95 -2.13
N ARG A 78 -6.45 -9.76 -2.20
CA ARG A 78 -6.67 -10.65 -3.35
C ARG A 78 -6.84 -9.86 -4.64
N ILE A 79 -7.62 -8.76 -4.59
CA ILE A 79 -7.84 -7.88 -5.74
C ILE A 79 -6.51 -7.27 -6.18
N ARG A 80 -5.73 -6.73 -5.23
CA ARG A 80 -4.43 -6.13 -5.55
C ARG A 80 -3.49 -7.15 -6.17
N GLN A 81 -3.37 -8.35 -5.58
CA GLN A 81 -2.47 -9.39 -6.11
C GLN A 81 -2.87 -9.83 -7.51
N ALA A 82 -4.17 -9.89 -7.79
CA ALA A 82 -4.66 -10.30 -9.10
C ALA A 82 -4.51 -9.23 -10.19
N SER A 83 -4.40 -7.96 -9.79
CA SER A 83 -4.38 -6.81 -10.72
C SER A 83 -3.01 -6.13 -10.83
N THR A 84 -2.00 -6.63 -10.14
CA THR A 84 -0.66 -6.02 -10.10
C THR A 84 0.43 -7.07 -10.23
N ASN A 85 1.65 -6.61 -10.53
CA ASN A 85 2.85 -7.46 -10.48
C ASN A 85 4.06 -6.63 -10.03
N ASN A 86 5.21 -7.28 -9.89
CA ASN A 86 6.46 -6.65 -9.44
C ASN A 86 6.29 -5.94 -8.11
N ILE A 87 5.60 -6.58 -7.16
CA ILE A 87 5.21 -6.00 -5.87
C ILE A 87 6.40 -5.99 -4.91
N SER A 88 6.63 -4.84 -4.30
CA SER A 88 7.53 -4.70 -3.16
C SER A 88 6.80 -3.89 -2.09
N MET A 89 6.70 -4.46 -0.89
CA MET A 89 6.08 -3.80 0.26
C MET A 89 7.00 -3.99 1.46
N VAL A 90 7.46 -2.88 2.02
CA VAL A 90 8.33 -2.91 3.18
C VAL A 90 7.79 -1.99 4.27
N LEU A 91 8.15 -2.28 5.50
CA LEU A 91 7.87 -1.40 6.64
C LEU A 91 9.21 -0.86 7.12
N ALA A 92 9.42 0.43 6.88
CA ALA A 92 10.65 1.11 7.29
C ALA A 92 10.38 1.90 8.57
N GLN A 93 11.27 1.79 9.54
CA GLN A 93 11.11 2.45 10.83
C GLN A 93 11.47 3.94 10.71
N GLU A 94 10.66 4.79 11.35
CA GLU A 94 10.94 6.21 11.44
C GLU A 94 12.23 6.44 12.23
N ILE A 95 13.03 7.39 11.81
CA ILE A 95 14.29 7.73 12.49
C ILE A 95 14.06 8.46 13.81
#